data_e13753a12f247913ec271422b70a3d41
#
_entry.id   e13753a12f247913ec271422b70a3d41
#
_cell.length_a   1.000
_cell.length_b   1.000
_cell.length_c   1.000
_cell.angle_alpha   90.00
_cell.angle_beta   90.00
_cell.angle_gamma   90.00
#
_symmetry.space_group_name_H-M   'P 1'
#
loop_
_entity.id
_entity.type
_entity.pdbx_description
1 polymer ?
#
loop_
_entity_poly.entity_id
_entity_poly.type
_entity_poly.pdbx_seq_one_letter_code
_entity_poly.pdbx_strand_id
1 'polypeptide(L)'
;HVWSIYQPYVMEQAGWSQGQASMCFYLALSTFVFGNIVGGRMQNRFKEKTIVWIGGGIFAAGILASAFLIVPTPLPMYLSYGVMQGFGQGMIYTVILATVQRWFPDRTGFASGVVVTANGLCGFFLAPLSRKLLEAEGVQKTFLIIGAAIAVSWILCGIFFQAPDKSLVNAGGSAAKSGTPEMKQYTSGEMMRTKNFYLLLATMFFGLISYFMVSPVSQTYQIDLGIPSAVAVSAVMLGSIVNAGARLVLPTLADKVGRIVCIKGVLIVAVIAMGVLAVSRSLAVTVAVVLMYGCYGGIMGSFPSLTSSIFGMKHTGENYGFVMFGIVFATFGAPAISGLVSSNGYEMNVVFGIGAVFAVIAFVCLTLLGRNLVKEHAEKSVGAKKGTAQVRKPQAE
;
A
#
# COMPACT_ATOMS: atom_id res chain seq x y z
N HIS A 1 7.29 -7.25 -5.56
CA HIS A 1 8.19 -6.19 -6.04
C HIS A 1 9.36 -6.70 -6.88
N VAL A 2 9.78 -7.96 -6.74
CA VAL A 2 10.91 -8.54 -7.51
C VAL A 2 10.47 -9.34 -8.74
N TRP A 3 9.18 -9.47 -9.01
CA TRP A 3 8.67 -10.25 -10.15
C TRP A 3 9.27 -9.81 -11.49
N SER A 4 9.44 -8.51 -11.70
CA SER A 4 10.03 -7.96 -12.92
C SER A 4 11.43 -8.49 -13.23
N ILE A 5 12.17 -8.99 -12.22
CA ILE A 5 13.50 -9.60 -12.37
C ILE A 5 13.38 -11.06 -12.79
N TYR A 6 12.39 -11.78 -12.27
CA TYR A 6 12.14 -13.19 -12.61
C TYR A 6 11.45 -13.35 -13.97
N GLN A 7 10.62 -12.38 -14.33
CA GLN A 7 9.75 -12.43 -15.49
C GLN A 7 10.47 -12.80 -16.80
N PRO A 8 11.60 -12.19 -17.20
CA PRO A 8 12.29 -12.55 -18.43
C PRO A 8 12.75 -14.02 -18.45
N TYR A 9 13.29 -14.51 -17.33
CA TYR A 9 13.79 -15.88 -17.20
C TYR A 9 12.67 -16.91 -17.22
N VAL A 10 11.51 -16.59 -16.61
CA VAL A 10 10.32 -17.44 -16.66
C VAL A 10 9.75 -17.48 -18.08
N MET A 11 9.71 -16.34 -18.78
CA MET A 11 9.27 -16.26 -20.17
C MET A 11 10.15 -17.09 -21.09
N GLU A 12 11.46 -17.00 -20.95
CA GLU A 12 12.43 -17.77 -21.73
C GLU A 12 12.28 -19.27 -21.48
N GLN A 13 12.18 -19.70 -20.21
CA GLN A 13 12.09 -21.12 -19.85
C GLN A 13 10.75 -21.75 -20.23
N ALA A 14 9.64 -21.03 -20.06
CA ALA A 14 8.29 -21.57 -20.26
C ALA A 14 7.68 -21.22 -21.64
N GLY A 15 8.34 -20.37 -22.42
CA GLY A 15 7.84 -19.91 -23.73
C GLY A 15 6.63 -18.97 -23.61
N TRP A 16 6.51 -18.21 -22.52
CA TRP A 16 5.34 -17.36 -22.28
C TRP A 16 5.42 -16.01 -22.97
N SER A 17 4.25 -15.49 -23.34
CA SER A 17 4.11 -14.11 -23.76
C SER A 17 4.26 -13.14 -22.58
N GLN A 18 4.59 -11.87 -22.88
CA GLN A 18 4.67 -10.79 -21.90
C GLN A 18 3.37 -10.65 -21.07
N GLY A 19 2.21 -10.80 -21.72
CA GLY A 19 0.90 -10.72 -21.04
C GLY A 19 0.69 -11.85 -20.03
N GLN A 20 1.05 -13.09 -20.41
CA GLN A 20 0.95 -14.25 -19.50
C GLN A 20 1.87 -14.07 -18.28
N ALA A 21 3.09 -13.63 -18.48
CA ALA A 21 4.04 -13.43 -17.39
C ALA A 21 3.63 -12.25 -16.47
N SER A 22 3.13 -11.16 -17.03
CA SER A 22 2.64 -10.02 -16.25
C SER A 22 1.40 -10.36 -15.41
N MET A 23 0.58 -11.33 -15.84
CA MET A 23 -0.61 -11.76 -15.10
C MET A 23 -0.24 -12.33 -13.72
N CYS A 24 0.93 -12.97 -13.56
CA CYS A 24 1.42 -13.41 -12.24
C CYS A 24 1.50 -12.26 -11.24
N PHE A 25 2.03 -11.10 -11.68
CA PHE A 25 2.13 -9.91 -10.84
C PHE A 25 0.76 -9.34 -10.48
N TYR A 26 -0.13 -9.23 -11.46
CA TYR A 26 -1.49 -8.70 -11.23
C TYR A 26 -2.30 -9.59 -10.29
N LEU A 27 -2.21 -10.91 -10.45
CA LEU A 27 -2.83 -11.86 -9.55
C LEU A 27 -2.24 -11.77 -8.14
N ALA A 28 -0.92 -11.72 -8.00
CA ALA A 28 -0.25 -11.60 -6.69
C ALA A 28 -0.68 -10.32 -5.95
N LEU A 29 -0.79 -9.19 -6.66
CA LEU A 29 -1.23 -7.94 -6.06
C LEU A 29 -2.72 -7.96 -5.67
N SER A 30 -3.57 -8.55 -6.52
CA SER A 30 -5.00 -8.67 -6.22
C SER A 30 -5.24 -9.60 -5.03
N THR A 31 -4.64 -10.78 -5.04
CA THR A 31 -4.79 -11.77 -3.96
C THR A 31 -4.15 -11.30 -2.65
N PHE A 32 -3.11 -10.46 -2.71
CA PHE A 32 -2.57 -9.76 -1.55
C PHE A 32 -3.64 -8.91 -0.84
N VAL A 33 -4.48 -8.18 -1.60
CA VAL A 33 -5.57 -7.40 -1.00
C VAL A 33 -6.63 -8.31 -0.38
N PHE A 34 -7.01 -9.41 -1.05
CA PHE A 34 -7.92 -10.40 -0.45
C PHE A 34 -7.32 -11.06 0.79
N GLY A 35 -6.03 -11.39 0.79
CA GLY A 35 -5.31 -11.89 1.96
C GLY A 35 -5.34 -10.92 3.14
N ASN A 36 -5.19 -9.61 2.87
CA ASN A 36 -5.33 -8.56 3.88
C ASN A 36 -6.71 -8.60 4.55
N ILE A 37 -7.78 -8.67 3.76
CA ILE A 37 -9.15 -8.71 4.28
C ILE A 37 -9.38 -9.96 5.13
N VAL A 38 -8.99 -11.14 4.61
CA VAL A 38 -9.18 -12.40 5.32
C VAL A 38 -8.33 -12.44 6.59
N GLY A 39 -7.05 -12.07 6.52
CA GLY A 39 -6.17 -11.98 7.69
C GLY A 39 -6.70 -11.01 8.75
N GLY A 40 -7.18 -9.84 8.32
CA GLY A 40 -7.82 -8.87 9.21
C GLY A 40 -9.10 -9.41 9.87
N ARG A 41 -9.95 -10.09 9.12
CA ARG A 41 -11.18 -10.72 9.64
C ARG A 41 -10.89 -11.86 10.60
N MET A 42 -9.86 -12.65 10.32
CA MET A 42 -9.43 -13.75 11.19
C MET A 42 -8.96 -13.27 12.57
N GLN A 43 -8.45 -12.04 12.72
CA GLN A 43 -8.06 -11.46 14.02
C GLN A 43 -9.23 -11.35 15.00
N ASN A 44 -10.47 -11.39 14.54
CA ASN A 44 -11.66 -11.39 15.40
C ASN A 44 -11.89 -12.76 16.09
N ARG A 45 -11.33 -13.86 15.55
CA ARG A 45 -11.57 -15.23 16.01
C ARG A 45 -10.31 -15.97 16.46
N PHE A 46 -9.17 -15.64 15.86
CA PHE A 46 -7.89 -16.34 16.08
C PHE A 46 -6.86 -15.40 16.70
N LYS A 47 -5.88 -15.98 17.40
CA LYS A 47 -4.70 -15.24 17.87
C LYS A 47 -3.86 -14.80 16.67
N GLU A 48 -3.30 -13.62 16.75
CA GLU A 48 -2.45 -13.02 15.70
C GLU A 48 -1.31 -13.96 15.28
N LYS A 49 -0.67 -14.62 16.24
CA LYS A 49 0.39 -15.59 16.01
C LYS A 49 -0.07 -16.75 15.10
N THR A 50 -1.27 -17.28 15.31
CA THR A 50 -1.85 -18.35 14.49
C THR A 50 -2.03 -17.91 13.04
N ILE A 51 -2.49 -16.67 12.83
CA ILE A 51 -2.69 -16.13 11.47
C ILE A 51 -1.36 -15.91 10.75
N VAL A 52 -0.32 -15.46 11.46
CA VAL A 52 1.04 -15.33 10.92
C VAL A 52 1.60 -16.70 10.53
N TRP A 53 1.34 -17.76 11.32
CA TRP A 53 1.75 -19.11 10.98
C TRP A 53 1.03 -19.65 9.74
N ILE A 54 -0.28 -19.49 9.64
CA ILE A 54 -1.06 -19.94 8.48
C ILE A 54 -0.66 -19.13 7.22
N GLY A 55 -0.68 -17.80 7.31
CA GLY A 55 -0.35 -16.93 6.18
C GLY A 55 1.09 -17.11 5.69
N GLY A 56 2.05 -17.25 6.62
CA GLY A 56 3.45 -17.52 6.29
C GLY A 56 3.68 -18.86 5.64
N GLY A 57 2.98 -19.90 6.12
CA GLY A 57 3.02 -21.23 5.48
C GLY A 57 2.49 -21.18 4.05
N ILE A 58 1.35 -20.53 3.81
CA ILE A 58 0.79 -20.36 2.46
C ILE A 58 1.75 -19.56 1.57
N PHE A 59 2.33 -18.47 2.10
CA PHE A 59 3.29 -17.62 1.37
C PHE A 59 4.55 -18.41 0.97
N ALA A 60 5.18 -19.09 1.92
CA ALA A 60 6.40 -19.88 1.67
C ALA A 60 6.14 -21.05 0.72
N ALA A 61 5.03 -21.79 0.92
CA ALA A 61 4.62 -22.87 0.04
C ALA A 61 4.37 -22.40 -1.40
N GLY A 62 3.74 -21.22 -1.57
CA GLY A 62 3.51 -20.63 -2.88
C GLY A 62 4.80 -20.35 -3.64
N ILE A 63 5.81 -19.77 -2.97
CA ILE A 63 7.12 -19.50 -3.60
C ILE A 63 7.88 -20.80 -3.88
N LEU A 64 7.93 -21.74 -2.94
CA LEU A 64 8.62 -23.02 -3.12
C LEU A 64 7.97 -23.85 -4.24
N ALA A 65 6.65 -23.92 -4.29
CA ALA A 65 5.94 -24.60 -5.37
C ALA A 65 6.22 -23.99 -6.74
N SER A 66 6.38 -22.66 -6.81
CA SER A 66 6.68 -21.95 -8.06
C SER A 66 7.96 -22.46 -8.72
N ALA A 67 8.93 -22.97 -7.95
CA ALA A 67 10.16 -23.56 -8.49
C ALA A 67 9.90 -24.75 -9.42
N PHE A 68 8.84 -25.52 -9.16
CA PHE A 68 8.52 -26.75 -9.91
C PHE A 68 7.43 -26.55 -10.96
N LEU A 69 6.80 -25.37 -10.99
CA LEU A 69 5.61 -25.08 -11.79
C LEU A 69 5.86 -24.11 -12.96
N ILE A 70 7.14 -23.99 -13.36
CA ILE A 70 7.53 -23.23 -14.55
C ILE A 70 7.38 -24.15 -15.78
N VAL A 71 6.16 -24.20 -16.29
CA VAL A 71 5.75 -25.05 -17.40
C VAL A 71 5.10 -24.20 -18.50
N PRO A 72 4.96 -24.70 -19.75
CA PRO A 72 4.36 -23.92 -20.84
C PRO A 72 2.95 -23.40 -20.55
N THR A 73 2.16 -24.15 -19.75
CA THR A 73 0.84 -23.69 -19.28
C THR A 73 0.99 -22.78 -18.06
N PRO A 74 0.54 -21.52 -18.10
CA PRO A 74 0.78 -20.55 -17.02
C PRO A 74 -0.05 -20.79 -15.75
N LEU A 75 -1.13 -21.57 -15.82
CA LEU A 75 -2.10 -21.76 -14.74
C LEU A 75 -1.47 -22.25 -13.42
N PRO A 76 -0.55 -23.25 -13.39
CA PRO A 76 0.08 -23.69 -12.14
C PRO A 76 0.87 -22.57 -11.45
N MET A 77 1.58 -21.73 -12.23
CA MET A 77 2.33 -20.59 -11.71
C MET A 77 1.40 -19.47 -11.22
N TYR A 78 0.26 -19.26 -11.89
CA TYR A 78 -0.77 -18.33 -11.42
C TYR A 78 -1.31 -18.73 -10.05
N LEU A 79 -1.51 -20.03 -9.82
CA LEU A 79 -1.97 -20.54 -8.53
C LEU A 79 -0.89 -20.43 -7.45
N SER A 80 0.33 -20.84 -7.74
CA SER A 80 1.42 -20.84 -6.76
C SER A 80 1.94 -19.44 -6.46
N TYR A 81 2.46 -18.73 -7.47
CA TYR A 81 3.03 -17.41 -7.29
C TYR A 81 1.94 -16.33 -7.21
N GLY A 82 0.95 -16.37 -8.10
CA GLY A 82 -0.09 -15.36 -8.15
C GLY A 82 -1.03 -15.44 -6.95
N VAL A 83 -1.61 -16.61 -6.68
CA VAL A 83 -2.65 -16.74 -5.65
C VAL A 83 -2.05 -17.05 -4.28
N MET A 84 -1.33 -18.15 -4.11
CA MET A 84 -0.86 -18.57 -2.79
C MET A 84 0.12 -17.58 -2.18
N GLN A 85 1.14 -17.16 -2.96
CA GLN A 85 2.14 -16.20 -2.50
C GLN A 85 1.49 -14.85 -2.16
N GLY A 86 0.68 -14.29 -3.06
CA GLY A 86 0.02 -13.00 -2.83
C GLY A 86 -0.92 -13.03 -1.63
N PHE A 87 -1.79 -14.04 -1.55
CA PHE A 87 -2.75 -14.19 -0.47
C PHE A 87 -2.08 -14.38 0.90
N GLY A 88 -1.09 -15.27 0.99
CA GLY A 88 -0.35 -15.51 2.24
C GLY A 88 0.39 -14.26 2.72
N GLN A 89 1.04 -13.55 1.79
CA GLN A 89 1.71 -12.28 2.09
C GLN A 89 0.73 -11.23 2.62
N GLY A 90 -0.46 -11.13 2.02
CA GLY A 90 -1.51 -10.21 2.48
C GLY A 90 -1.99 -10.51 3.89
N MET A 91 -2.21 -11.78 4.22
CA MET A 91 -2.60 -12.20 5.57
C MET A 91 -1.58 -11.78 6.63
N ILE A 92 -0.28 -12.02 6.37
CA ILE A 92 0.79 -11.65 7.31
C ILE A 92 0.88 -10.13 7.44
N TYR A 93 0.89 -9.43 6.32
CA TYR A 93 1.07 -7.97 6.27
C TYR A 93 0.04 -7.23 7.12
N THR A 94 -1.25 -7.57 6.97
CA THR A 94 -2.31 -6.90 7.72
C THR A 94 -2.24 -7.16 9.21
N VAL A 95 -1.89 -8.40 9.61
CA VAL A 95 -1.76 -8.78 11.02
C VAL A 95 -0.58 -8.07 11.67
N ILE A 96 0.58 -8.05 11.01
CA ILE A 96 1.77 -7.34 11.51
C ILE A 96 1.46 -5.85 11.63
N LEU A 97 0.87 -5.24 10.60
CA LEU A 97 0.52 -3.83 10.59
C LEU A 97 -0.40 -3.45 11.76
N ALA A 98 -1.50 -4.19 11.93
CA ALA A 98 -2.45 -3.94 13.02
C ALA A 98 -1.83 -4.20 14.41
N THR A 99 -0.94 -5.19 14.53
CA THR A 99 -0.26 -5.51 15.79
C THR A 99 0.73 -4.43 16.18
N VAL A 100 1.54 -3.95 15.22
CA VAL A 100 2.53 -2.88 15.48
C VAL A 100 1.84 -1.56 15.82
N GLN A 101 0.73 -1.23 15.16
CA GLN A 101 -0.09 -0.04 15.54
C GLN A 101 -0.61 -0.14 16.98
N ARG A 102 -1.00 -1.33 17.46
CA ARG A 102 -1.44 -1.55 18.83
C ARG A 102 -0.32 -1.45 19.88
N TRP A 103 0.91 -1.74 19.49
CA TRP A 103 2.09 -1.51 20.33
C TRP A 103 2.43 0.00 20.48
N PHE A 104 2.11 0.81 19.46
CA PHE A 104 2.42 2.24 19.41
C PHE A 104 1.16 3.09 19.12
N PRO A 105 0.17 3.11 20.03
CA PRO A 105 -1.11 3.79 19.79
C PRO A 105 -0.97 5.29 19.57
N ASP A 106 0.01 5.94 20.26
CA ASP A 106 0.27 7.37 20.16
C ASP A 106 1.06 7.77 18.90
N ARG A 107 1.67 6.78 18.22
CA ARG A 107 2.56 6.97 17.04
C ARG A 107 2.23 5.98 15.93
N THR A 108 0.96 5.83 15.62
CA THR A 108 0.49 4.85 14.61
C THR A 108 1.02 5.12 13.22
N GLY A 109 1.34 6.39 12.88
CA GLY A 109 2.00 6.76 11.63
C GLY A 109 3.42 6.22 11.55
N PHE A 110 4.23 6.44 12.58
CA PHE A 110 5.57 5.86 12.69
C PHE A 110 5.52 4.32 12.62
N ALA A 111 4.66 3.70 13.42
CA ALA A 111 4.48 2.26 13.47
C ALA A 111 4.14 1.67 12.09
N SER A 112 3.17 2.27 11.40
CA SER A 112 2.80 1.89 10.03
C SER A 112 3.94 2.12 9.04
N GLY A 113 4.62 3.26 9.16
CA GLY A 113 5.75 3.64 8.32
C GLY A 113 6.87 2.61 8.37
N VAL A 114 7.24 2.13 9.56
CA VAL A 114 8.27 1.08 9.73
C VAL A 114 7.88 -0.20 8.99
N VAL A 115 6.66 -0.70 9.17
CA VAL A 115 6.18 -1.94 8.51
C VAL A 115 6.16 -1.78 6.99
N VAL A 116 5.61 -0.66 6.49
CA VAL A 116 5.51 -0.41 5.06
C VAL A 116 6.89 -0.20 4.42
N THR A 117 7.81 0.46 5.14
CA THR A 117 9.19 0.66 4.69
C THR A 117 9.95 -0.66 4.63
N ALA A 118 9.84 -1.50 5.66
CA ALA A 118 10.46 -2.83 5.66
C ALA A 118 9.98 -3.69 4.48
N ASN A 119 8.67 -3.67 4.19
CA ASN A 119 8.12 -4.32 3.01
C ASN A 119 8.67 -3.73 1.68
N GLY A 120 8.88 -2.42 1.61
CA GLY A 120 9.45 -1.75 0.43
C GLY A 120 10.95 -2.03 0.24
N LEU A 121 11.72 -2.00 1.33
CA LEU A 121 13.17 -2.26 1.32
C LEU A 121 13.51 -3.72 0.99
N CYS A 122 12.58 -4.64 1.17
CA CYS A 122 12.77 -6.04 0.78
C CYS A 122 13.21 -6.15 -0.69
N GLY A 123 12.61 -5.36 -1.58
CA GLY A 123 13.02 -5.31 -3.00
C GLY A 123 14.46 -4.84 -3.21
N PHE A 124 14.93 -3.90 -2.40
CA PHE A 124 16.31 -3.38 -2.48
C PHE A 124 17.36 -4.46 -2.21
N PHE A 125 17.12 -5.33 -1.23
CA PHE A 125 18.03 -6.42 -0.89
C PHE A 125 17.82 -7.66 -1.79
N LEU A 126 16.55 -8.02 -2.05
CA LEU A 126 16.26 -9.22 -2.83
C LEU A 126 16.53 -9.06 -4.33
N ALA A 127 16.43 -7.86 -4.90
CA ALA A 127 16.63 -7.66 -6.32
C ALA A 127 18.05 -8.03 -6.79
N PRO A 128 19.13 -7.48 -6.20
CA PRO A 128 20.50 -7.84 -6.61
C PRO A 128 20.83 -9.30 -6.26
N LEU A 129 20.34 -9.81 -5.13
CA LEU A 129 20.53 -11.21 -4.75
C LEU A 129 19.85 -12.14 -5.76
N SER A 130 18.57 -11.87 -6.10
CA SER A 130 17.82 -12.68 -7.07
C SER A 130 18.48 -12.66 -8.44
N ARG A 131 18.97 -11.49 -8.91
CA ARG A 131 19.67 -11.40 -10.20
C ARG A 131 20.91 -12.27 -10.24
N LYS A 132 21.77 -12.19 -9.23
CA LYS A 132 22.96 -13.05 -9.13
C LYS A 132 22.63 -14.53 -9.13
N LEU A 133 21.59 -14.93 -8.39
CA LEU A 133 21.14 -16.32 -8.34
C LEU A 133 20.54 -16.78 -9.68
N LEU A 134 19.76 -15.92 -10.35
CA LEU A 134 19.18 -16.23 -11.66
C LEU A 134 20.26 -16.44 -12.73
N GLU A 135 21.30 -15.63 -12.72
CA GLU A 135 22.45 -15.73 -13.66
C GLU A 135 23.31 -16.96 -13.34
N ALA A 136 23.50 -17.32 -12.07
CA ALA A 136 24.39 -18.43 -11.67
C ALA A 136 23.69 -19.80 -11.67
N GLU A 137 22.43 -19.88 -11.20
CA GLU A 137 21.76 -21.12 -10.86
C GLU A 137 20.46 -21.35 -11.66
N GLY A 138 20.03 -20.35 -12.42
CA GLY A 138 18.76 -20.38 -13.13
C GLY A 138 17.54 -20.12 -12.26
N VAL A 139 16.36 -19.98 -12.89
CA VAL A 139 15.14 -19.50 -12.21
C VAL A 139 14.57 -20.51 -11.22
N GLN A 140 14.64 -21.80 -11.51
CA GLN A 140 14.11 -22.85 -10.64
C GLN A 140 14.82 -22.91 -9.29
N LYS A 141 16.15 -23.01 -9.30
CA LYS A 141 16.96 -23.02 -8.08
C LYS A 141 16.86 -21.70 -7.31
N THR A 142 16.75 -20.58 -8.01
CA THR A 142 16.54 -19.28 -7.38
C THR A 142 15.24 -19.23 -6.57
N PHE A 143 14.13 -19.75 -7.12
CA PHE A 143 12.88 -19.87 -6.36
C PHE A 143 13.03 -20.77 -5.14
N LEU A 144 13.78 -21.88 -5.23
CA LEU A 144 14.04 -22.78 -4.10
C LEU A 144 14.86 -22.08 -3.01
N ILE A 145 15.95 -21.43 -3.36
CA ILE A 145 16.84 -20.75 -2.39
C ILE A 145 16.10 -19.60 -1.70
N ILE A 146 15.44 -18.74 -2.47
CA ILE A 146 14.69 -17.62 -1.91
C ILE A 146 13.48 -18.12 -1.10
N GLY A 147 12.76 -19.12 -1.59
CA GLY A 147 11.63 -19.74 -0.89
C GLY A 147 12.06 -20.40 0.42
N ALA A 148 13.19 -21.09 0.45
CA ALA A 148 13.75 -21.65 1.67
C ALA A 148 14.18 -20.56 2.67
N ALA A 149 14.83 -19.51 2.21
CA ALA A 149 15.21 -18.37 3.06
C ALA A 149 13.99 -17.68 3.68
N ILE A 150 12.91 -17.52 2.89
CA ILE A 150 11.63 -16.97 3.38
C ILE A 150 11.00 -17.93 4.40
N ALA A 151 10.99 -19.24 4.14
CA ALA A 151 10.43 -20.22 5.06
C ALA A 151 11.19 -20.23 6.41
N VAL A 152 12.52 -20.21 6.39
CA VAL A 152 13.34 -20.11 7.59
C VAL A 152 13.08 -18.80 8.34
N SER A 153 13.05 -17.68 7.64
CA SER A 153 12.75 -16.35 8.23
C SER A 153 11.36 -16.33 8.86
N TRP A 154 10.35 -16.91 8.17
CA TRP A 154 8.99 -17.01 8.69
C TRP A 154 8.92 -17.85 9.97
N ILE A 155 9.59 -19.02 10.01
CA ILE A 155 9.61 -19.89 11.19
C ILE A 155 10.27 -19.14 12.36
N LEU A 156 11.45 -18.56 12.14
CA LEU A 156 12.19 -17.82 13.19
C LEU A 156 11.37 -16.63 13.71
N CYS A 157 10.89 -15.78 12.83
CA CYS A 157 10.09 -14.61 13.23
C CYS A 157 8.76 -15.03 13.87
N GLY A 158 8.13 -16.10 13.39
CA GLY A 158 6.87 -16.60 13.93
C GLY A 158 6.99 -17.13 15.37
N ILE A 159 8.15 -17.71 15.75
CA ILE A 159 8.43 -18.14 17.12
C ILE A 159 8.43 -16.94 18.08
N PHE A 160 9.10 -15.85 17.70
CA PHE A 160 9.26 -14.65 18.53
C PHE A 160 8.09 -13.66 18.41
N PHE A 161 7.15 -13.88 17.48
CA PHE A 161 6.03 -12.96 17.28
C PHE A 161 5.10 -12.97 18.49
N GLN A 162 4.87 -11.77 19.06
CA GLN A 162 3.99 -11.54 20.19
C GLN A 162 3.07 -10.35 19.90
N ALA A 163 1.79 -10.49 20.24
CA ALA A 163 0.83 -9.40 20.22
C ALA A 163 0.77 -8.74 21.61
N PRO A 164 0.49 -7.42 21.70
CA PRO A 164 0.32 -6.76 22.98
C PRO A 164 -0.89 -7.34 23.75
N ASP A 165 -0.78 -7.42 25.07
CA ASP A 165 -1.87 -7.85 25.91
C ASP A 165 -3.08 -6.92 25.77
N LYS A 166 -4.29 -7.51 25.73
CA LYS A 166 -5.53 -6.74 25.62
C LYS A 166 -5.72 -5.73 26.77
N SER A 167 -5.15 -6.03 27.94
CA SER A 167 -5.14 -5.12 29.09
C SER A 167 -4.31 -3.86 28.84
N LEU A 168 -3.15 -3.98 28.16
CA LEU A 168 -2.29 -2.85 27.81
C LEU A 168 -2.93 -1.96 26.72
N VAL A 169 -3.66 -2.55 25.78
CA VAL A 169 -4.40 -1.82 24.75
C VAL A 169 -5.53 -0.99 25.38
N ASN A 170 -6.22 -1.54 26.36
CA ASN A 170 -7.27 -0.83 27.11
C ASN A 170 -6.70 0.21 28.07
N ALA A 171 -5.54 -0.02 28.68
CA ALA A 171 -4.86 0.93 29.54
C ALA A 171 -4.23 2.12 28.75
N GLY A 172 -3.68 1.87 27.57
CA GLY A 172 -3.20 2.91 26.67
C GLY A 172 -4.33 3.80 26.12
N GLY A 173 -5.53 3.24 25.95
CA GLY A 173 -6.74 3.99 25.63
C GLY A 173 -7.29 4.80 26.82
N SER A 174 -6.99 4.40 28.07
CA SER A 174 -7.41 5.11 29.29
C SER A 174 -6.46 6.24 29.68
N ALA A 175 -5.19 6.24 29.23
CA ALA A 175 -4.25 7.35 29.42
C ALA A 175 -4.50 8.53 28.45
N ALA A 176 -5.38 8.37 27.45
CA ALA A 176 -5.93 9.48 26.69
C ALA A 176 -6.83 10.30 27.63
N LYS A 177 -6.29 11.45 28.08
CA LYS A 177 -6.92 12.56 28.83
C LYS A 177 -8.42 12.35 29.07
N SER A 178 -8.81 12.15 30.32
CA SER A 178 -10.20 12.12 30.78
C SER A 178 -10.98 13.28 30.15
N GLY A 179 -11.88 12.96 29.21
CA GLY A 179 -12.71 13.96 28.52
C GLY A 179 -12.83 13.83 27.00
N THR A 180 -12.02 13.01 26.33
CA THR A 180 -12.20 12.76 24.88
C THR A 180 -13.25 11.66 24.67
N PRO A 181 -14.28 11.88 23.82
CA PRO A 181 -15.27 10.85 23.51
C PRO A 181 -14.57 9.61 22.92
N GLU A 182 -14.94 8.44 23.41
CA GLU A 182 -14.41 7.17 22.91
C GLU A 182 -14.63 7.06 21.40
N MET A 183 -13.56 6.83 20.63
CA MET A 183 -13.66 6.76 19.19
C MET A 183 -14.47 5.53 18.78
N LYS A 184 -15.52 5.73 17.97
CA LYS A 184 -16.33 4.63 17.45
C LYS A 184 -15.44 3.65 16.66
N GLN A 185 -15.54 2.37 17.01
CA GLN A 185 -14.85 1.28 16.34
C GLN A 185 -15.76 0.71 15.24
N TYR A 186 -15.47 1.03 14.00
CA TYR A 186 -16.27 0.59 12.85
C TYR A 186 -15.91 -0.83 12.44
N THR A 187 -16.91 -1.68 12.28
CA THR A 187 -16.78 -2.92 11.50
C THR A 187 -16.68 -2.59 10.01
N SER A 188 -16.17 -3.51 9.20
CA SER A 188 -16.04 -3.28 7.75
C SER A 188 -17.38 -3.04 7.06
N GLY A 189 -18.45 -3.70 7.52
CA GLY A 189 -19.81 -3.46 7.02
C GLY A 189 -20.35 -2.07 7.37
N GLU A 190 -20.06 -1.56 8.56
CA GLU A 190 -20.42 -0.18 8.94
C GLU A 190 -19.58 0.83 8.18
N MET A 191 -18.26 0.58 8.03
CA MET A 191 -17.35 1.43 7.30
C MET A 191 -17.79 1.62 5.85
N MET A 192 -18.10 0.53 5.15
CA MET A 192 -18.57 0.56 3.75
C MET A 192 -19.89 1.30 3.54
N ARG A 193 -20.68 1.53 4.59
CA ARG A 193 -21.90 2.36 4.52
C ARG A 193 -21.64 3.85 4.68
N THR A 194 -20.39 4.25 5.00
CA THR A 194 -20.04 5.65 5.21
C THR A 194 -19.53 6.32 3.94
N LYS A 195 -19.85 7.59 3.74
CA LYS A 195 -19.28 8.42 2.66
C LYS A 195 -17.76 8.55 2.80
N ASN A 196 -17.25 8.54 4.02
CA ASN A 196 -15.83 8.67 4.33
C ASN A 196 -15.01 7.51 3.76
N PHE A 197 -15.56 6.28 3.73
CA PHE A 197 -14.91 5.13 3.10
C PHE A 197 -14.70 5.34 1.60
N TYR A 198 -15.74 5.75 0.87
CA TYR A 198 -15.65 5.96 -0.57
C TYR A 198 -14.71 7.12 -0.94
N LEU A 199 -14.71 8.19 -0.13
CA LEU A 199 -13.77 9.29 -0.32
C LEU A 199 -12.32 8.86 -0.07
N LEU A 200 -12.09 8.01 0.94
CA LEU A 200 -10.77 7.47 1.25
C LEU A 200 -10.30 6.52 0.13
N LEU A 201 -11.17 5.60 -0.32
CA LEU A 201 -10.92 4.68 -1.42
C LEU A 201 -10.61 5.43 -2.72
N ALA A 202 -11.43 6.44 -3.06
CA ALA A 202 -11.22 7.29 -4.23
C ALA A 202 -9.90 8.06 -4.15
N THR A 203 -9.56 8.60 -2.98
CA THR A 203 -8.28 9.29 -2.76
C THR A 203 -7.11 8.34 -3.02
N MET A 204 -7.18 7.09 -2.54
CA MET A 204 -6.14 6.10 -2.77
C MET A 204 -6.06 5.72 -4.26
N PHE A 205 -7.19 5.46 -4.90
CA PHE A 205 -7.25 5.11 -6.31
C PHE A 205 -6.67 6.22 -7.20
N PHE A 206 -7.22 7.42 -7.12
CA PHE A 206 -6.80 8.54 -7.97
C PHE A 206 -5.39 9.05 -7.64
N GLY A 207 -4.95 8.95 -6.40
CA GLY A 207 -3.58 9.29 -6.02
C GLY A 207 -2.54 8.31 -6.52
N LEU A 208 -2.86 7.00 -6.51
CA LEU A 208 -1.92 5.95 -6.93
C LEU A 208 -1.92 5.71 -8.44
N ILE A 209 -3.03 5.90 -9.13
CA ILE A 209 -3.09 5.71 -10.59
C ILE A 209 -2.11 6.65 -11.32
N SER A 210 -1.94 7.89 -10.82
CA SER A 210 -0.96 8.83 -11.35
C SER A 210 0.47 8.27 -11.30
N TYR A 211 0.85 7.62 -10.20
CA TYR A 211 2.15 6.95 -10.08
C TYR A 211 2.29 5.76 -11.03
N PHE A 212 1.25 4.91 -11.14
CA PHE A 212 1.29 3.74 -12.02
C PHE A 212 1.31 4.09 -13.50
N MET A 213 0.89 5.29 -13.89
CA MET A 213 1.08 5.83 -15.23
C MET A 213 2.54 6.22 -15.53
N VAL A 214 3.30 6.62 -14.51
CA VAL A 214 4.69 7.06 -14.64
C VAL A 214 5.68 5.90 -14.50
N SER A 215 5.48 5.06 -13.48
CA SER A 215 6.47 4.08 -13.04
C SER A 215 6.97 3.11 -14.12
N PRO A 216 6.10 2.53 -14.99
CA PRO A 216 6.55 1.60 -16.03
C PRO A 216 7.38 2.24 -17.14
N VAL A 217 7.13 3.51 -17.42
CA VAL A 217 7.74 4.26 -18.54
C VAL A 217 8.77 5.29 -18.08
N SER A 218 9.02 5.37 -16.78
CA SER A 218 9.84 6.42 -16.17
C SER A 218 11.26 6.53 -16.75
N GLN A 219 11.86 5.44 -17.14
CA GLN A 219 13.19 5.43 -17.78
C GLN A 219 13.12 5.69 -19.28
N THR A 220 12.26 4.96 -20.00
CA THR A 220 12.13 5.04 -21.46
C THR A 220 11.70 6.42 -21.89
N TYR A 221 10.71 7.01 -21.23
CA TYR A 221 10.25 8.37 -21.53
C TYR A 221 11.35 9.42 -21.41
N GLN A 222 12.23 9.31 -20.41
CA GLN A 222 13.36 10.23 -20.27
C GLN A 222 14.36 10.06 -21.42
N ILE A 223 14.64 8.83 -21.84
CA ILE A 223 15.54 8.53 -22.97
C ILE A 223 14.95 9.05 -24.27
N ASP A 224 13.65 8.87 -24.50
CA ASP A 224 12.95 9.36 -25.69
C ASP A 224 12.99 10.91 -25.80
N LEU A 225 13.08 11.61 -24.68
CA LEU A 225 13.29 13.06 -24.61
C LEU A 225 14.76 13.49 -24.82
N GLY A 226 15.68 12.54 -25.08
CA GLY A 226 17.10 12.81 -25.26
C GLY A 226 17.91 12.95 -23.96
N ILE A 227 17.33 12.62 -22.80
CA ILE A 227 18.06 12.60 -21.53
C ILE A 227 19.00 11.38 -21.52
N PRO A 228 20.29 11.55 -21.17
CA PRO A 228 21.24 10.46 -21.15
C PRO A 228 20.75 9.27 -20.31
N SER A 229 20.91 8.04 -20.83
CA SER A 229 20.42 6.82 -20.16
C SER A 229 20.95 6.67 -18.72
N ALA A 230 22.21 7.07 -18.47
CA ALA A 230 22.79 7.06 -17.12
C ALA A 230 22.01 7.97 -16.14
N VAL A 231 21.53 9.13 -16.60
CA VAL A 231 20.73 10.06 -15.80
C VAL A 231 19.34 9.47 -15.54
N ALA A 232 18.69 8.91 -16.57
CA ALA A 232 17.39 8.28 -16.46
C ALA A 232 17.39 7.09 -15.48
N VAL A 233 18.41 6.23 -15.55
CA VAL A 233 18.61 5.12 -14.60
C VAL A 233 18.83 5.64 -13.19
N SER A 234 19.71 6.64 -13.02
CA SER A 234 19.98 7.25 -11.72
C SER A 234 18.73 7.87 -11.08
N ALA A 235 17.85 8.47 -11.90
CA ALA A 235 16.57 9.02 -11.44
C ALA A 235 15.66 7.93 -10.87
N VAL A 236 15.54 6.79 -11.52
CA VAL A 236 14.72 5.66 -11.03
C VAL A 236 15.30 5.08 -9.75
N MET A 237 16.63 4.95 -9.66
CA MET A 237 17.32 4.49 -8.45
C MET A 237 17.10 5.46 -7.29
N LEU A 238 17.33 6.77 -7.50
CA LEU A 238 17.09 7.80 -6.50
C LEU A 238 15.60 7.84 -6.10
N GLY A 239 14.70 7.74 -7.08
CA GLY A 239 13.26 7.63 -6.84
C GLY A 239 12.90 6.47 -5.91
N SER A 240 13.53 5.31 -6.08
CA SER A 240 13.32 4.15 -5.21
C SER A 240 13.78 4.40 -3.77
N ILE A 241 14.89 5.11 -3.59
CA ILE A 241 15.39 5.52 -2.25
C ILE A 241 14.40 6.52 -1.62
N VAL A 242 13.98 7.54 -2.39
CA VAL A 242 13.01 8.55 -1.95
C VAL A 242 11.68 7.91 -1.60
N ASN A 243 11.21 6.93 -2.37
CA ASN A 243 10.01 6.14 -2.08
C ASN A 243 10.12 5.43 -0.72
N ALA A 244 11.23 4.72 -0.48
CA ALA A 244 11.46 4.02 0.80
C ALA A 244 11.53 5.00 1.97
N GLY A 245 12.24 6.12 1.82
CA GLY A 245 12.33 7.18 2.83
C GLY A 245 10.97 7.83 3.10
N ALA A 246 10.19 8.12 2.07
CA ALA A 246 8.87 8.73 2.19
C ALA A 246 7.88 7.85 2.97
N ARG A 247 7.97 6.52 2.83
CA ARG A 247 7.13 5.57 3.60
C ARG A 247 7.31 5.67 5.11
N LEU A 248 8.48 6.08 5.59
CA LEU A 248 8.77 6.24 7.00
C LEU A 248 8.59 7.69 7.46
N VAL A 249 9.15 8.64 6.70
CA VAL A 249 9.21 10.05 7.10
C VAL A 249 7.83 10.70 7.07
N LEU A 250 7.06 10.51 6.00
CA LEU A 250 5.77 11.19 5.84
C LEU A 250 4.71 10.74 6.85
N PRO A 251 4.49 9.44 7.15
CA PRO A 251 3.54 9.07 8.20
C PRO A 251 4.02 9.47 9.60
N THR A 252 5.33 9.50 9.86
CA THR A 252 5.88 10.01 11.12
C THR A 252 5.64 11.52 11.27
N LEU A 253 5.80 12.27 10.19
CA LEU A 253 5.47 13.71 10.15
C LEU A 253 3.95 13.91 10.32
N ALA A 254 3.15 13.05 9.71
CA ALA A 254 1.69 13.08 9.78
C ALA A 254 1.15 12.91 11.21
N ASP A 255 1.85 12.19 12.08
CA ASP A 255 1.49 12.08 13.51
C ASP A 255 1.62 13.44 14.24
N LYS A 256 2.50 14.35 13.77
CA LYS A 256 2.72 15.67 14.36
C LYS A 256 1.87 16.77 13.73
N VAL A 257 1.80 16.80 12.39
CA VAL A 257 1.17 17.90 11.60
C VAL A 257 -0.29 17.59 11.28
N GLY A 258 -0.69 16.32 11.37
CA GLY A 258 -2.01 15.83 10.99
C GLY A 258 -2.00 15.08 9.66
N ARG A 259 -2.63 13.89 9.65
CA ARG A 259 -2.57 12.93 8.54
C ARG A 259 -3.13 13.49 7.23
N ILE A 260 -4.28 14.17 7.30
CA ILE A 260 -4.93 14.77 6.13
C ILE A 260 -4.06 15.88 5.54
N VAL A 261 -3.46 16.73 6.38
CA VAL A 261 -2.60 17.83 5.94
C VAL A 261 -1.36 17.30 5.23
N CYS A 262 -0.71 16.28 5.81
CA CYS A 262 0.48 15.67 5.24
C CYS A 262 0.19 15.04 3.87
N ILE A 263 -0.90 14.25 3.74
CA ILE A 263 -1.26 13.61 2.47
C ILE A 263 -1.70 14.66 1.42
N LYS A 264 -2.34 15.75 1.82
CA LYS A 264 -2.63 16.88 0.90
C LYS A 264 -1.35 17.47 0.31
N GLY A 265 -0.31 17.66 1.15
CA GLY A 265 1.00 18.10 0.69
C GLY A 265 1.59 17.16 -0.36
N VAL A 266 1.52 15.85 -0.11
CA VAL A 266 1.96 14.82 -1.07
C VAL A 266 1.18 14.91 -2.39
N LEU A 267 -0.14 15.09 -2.34
CA LEU A 267 -0.97 15.19 -3.55
C LEU A 267 -0.70 16.47 -4.34
N ILE A 268 -0.41 17.60 -3.66
CA ILE A 268 0.03 18.84 -4.34
C ILE A 268 1.34 18.59 -5.10
N VAL A 269 2.31 17.95 -4.47
CA VAL A 269 3.57 17.58 -5.13
C VAL A 269 3.30 16.66 -6.33
N ALA A 270 2.38 15.69 -6.20
CA ALA A 270 1.98 14.82 -7.31
C ALA A 270 1.36 15.58 -8.48
N VAL A 271 0.46 16.55 -8.22
CA VAL A 271 -0.13 17.42 -9.25
C VAL A 271 0.95 18.20 -10.00
N ILE A 272 1.87 18.81 -9.26
CA ILE A 272 2.97 19.59 -9.86
C ILE A 272 3.88 18.68 -10.69
N ALA A 273 4.29 17.53 -10.14
CA ALA A 273 5.17 16.59 -10.82
C ALA A 273 4.53 16.04 -12.11
N MET A 274 3.25 15.65 -12.06
CA MET A 274 2.50 15.20 -13.24
C MET A 274 2.34 16.31 -14.28
N GLY A 275 2.08 17.55 -13.85
CA GLY A 275 2.04 18.72 -14.73
C GLY A 275 3.40 18.93 -15.43
N VAL A 276 4.50 18.83 -14.70
CA VAL A 276 5.85 18.94 -15.29
C VAL A 276 6.09 17.81 -16.30
N LEU A 277 5.71 16.57 -16.01
CA LEU A 277 5.82 15.44 -16.94
C LEU A 277 5.00 15.65 -18.21
N ALA A 278 3.83 16.31 -18.11
CA ALA A 278 2.96 16.57 -19.25
C ALA A 278 3.48 17.67 -20.20
N VAL A 279 4.16 18.70 -19.66
CA VAL A 279 4.50 19.89 -20.47
C VAL A 279 6.01 20.09 -20.69
N SER A 280 6.86 19.55 -19.80
CA SER A 280 8.31 19.77 -19.87
C SER A 280 9.01 18.71 -20.73
N ARG A 281 10.07 19.15 -21.45
CA ARG A 281 10.97 18.27 -22.19
C ARG A 281 12.44 18.43 -21.74
N SER A 282 12.64 18.92 -20.51
CA SER A 282 13.94 19.22 -19.92
C SER A 282 14.28 18.26 -18.78
N LEU A 283 15.46 18.45 -18.15
CA LEU A 283 15.87 17.75 -16.95
C LEU A 283 14.85 17.86 -15.78
N ALA A 284 13.90 18.79 -15.82
CA ALA A 284 12.82 18.87 -14.86
C ALA A 284 11.97 17.60 -14.82
N VAL A 285 11.86 16.86 -15.94
CA VAL A 285 11.20 15.55 -16.02
C VAL A 285 11.86 14.54 -15.08
N THR A 286 13.18 14.53 -15.00
CA THR A 286 13.96 13.66 -14.10
C THR A 286 13.59 13.91 -12.63
N VAL A 287 13.52 15.18 -12.23
CA VAL A 287 13.10 15.55 -10.87
C VAL A 287 11.66 15.15 -10.62
N ALA A 288 10.76 15.38 -11.57
CA ALA A 288 9.35 15.01 -11.46
C ALA A 288 9.17 13.47 -11.29
N VAL A 289 9.94 12.67 -12.01
CA VAL A 289 9.95 11.21 -11.83
C VAL A 289 10.32 10.85 -10.39
N VAL A 290 11.42 11.39 -9.85
CA VAL A 290 11.85 11.12 -8.47
C VAL A 290 10.77 11.52 -7.45
N LEU A 291 10.15 12.68 -7.64
CA LEU A 291 9.07 13.16 -6.78
C LEU A 291 7.84 12.24 -6.81
N MET A 292 7.46 11.70 -7.98
CA MET A 292 6.34 10.76 -8.11
C MET A 292 6.59 9.46 -7.33
N TYR A 293 7.83 8.94 -7.31
CA TYR A 293 8.19 7.81 -6.47
C TYR A 293 8.04 8.13 -4.97
N GLY A 294 8.42 9.33 -4.56
CA GLY A 294 8.20 9.82 -3.19
C GLY A 294 6.72 9.95 -2.83
N CYS A 295 5.90 10.46 -3.75
CA CYS A 295 4.44 10.56 -3.56
C CYS A 295 3.80 9.19 -3.34
N TYR A 296 4.18 8.18 -4.14
CA TYR A 296 3.74 6.81 -3.94
C TYR A 296 4.10 6.28 -2.55
N GLY A 297 5.36 6.45 -2.13
CA GLY A 297 5.82 6.05 -0.80
C GLY A 297 5.03 6.73 0.31
N GLY A 298 4.79 8.03 0.19
CA GLY A 298 4.05 8.83 1.17
C GLY A 298 2.58 8.40 1.32
N ILE A 299 1.89 8.16 0.21
CA ILE A 299 0.52 7.65 0.21
C ILE A 299 0.49 6.27 0.87
N MET A 300 1.31 5.32 0.40
CA MET A 300 1.33 3.96 0.91
C MET A 300 1.68 3.88 2.40
N GLY A 301 2.60 4.71 2.89
CA GLY A 301 2.98 4.76 4.29
C GLY A 301 1.91 5.37 5.20
N SER A 302 1.19 6.39 4.72
CA SER A 302 0.27 7.16 5.56
C SER A 302 -1.16 6.60 5.61
N PHE A 303 -1.62 5.87 4.60
CA PHE A 303 -3.00 5.38 4.53
C PHE A 303 -3.39 4.38 5.63
N PRO A 304 -2.52 3.45 6.09
CA PRO A 304 -2.87 2.57 7.20
C PRO A 304 -3.23 3.34 8.48
N SER A 305 -2.41 4.34 8.84
CA SER A 305 -2.65 5.16 10.02
C SER A 305 -3.82 6.13 9.84
N LEU A 306 -4.06 6.63 8.63
CA LEU A 306 -5.24 7.42 8.31
C LEU A 306 -6.51 6.58 8.45
N THR A 307 -6.53 5.34 7.93
CA THR A 307 -7.67 4.43 8.05
C THR A 307 -7.99 4.13 9.50
N SER A 308 -7.00 3.78 10.31
CA SER A 308 -7.18 3.50 11.74
C SER A 308 -7.65 4.74 12.52
N SER A 309 -7.23 5.94 12.14
CA SER A 309 -7.66 7.18 12.79
C SER A 309 -9.10 7.60 12.47
N ILE A 310 -9.67 7.12 11.37
CA ILE A 310 -11.05 7.43 10.98
C ILE A 310 -12.01 6.36 11.48
N PHE A 311 -11.66 5.08 11.34
CA PHE A 311 -12.55 3.96 11.59
C PHE A 311 -12.25 3.17 12.86
N GLY A 312 -11.23 3.57 13.62
CA GLY A 312 -10.83 2.92 14.87
C GLY A 312 -9.81 1.80 14.63
N MET A 313 -9.14 1.42 15.73
CA MET A 313 -8.00 0.48 15.69
C MET A 313 -8.43 -0.99 15.79
N LYS A 314 -9.66 -1.28 16.26
CA LYS A 314 -10.12 -2.64 16.53
C LYS A 314 -10.18 -3.54 15.30
N HIS A 315 -10.64 -2.99 14.17
CA HIS A 315 -10.82 -3.70 12.90
C HIS A 315 -9.89 -3.17 11.79
N THR A 316 -8.78 -2.51 12.16
CA THR A 316 -7.88 -1.82 11.22
C THR A 316 -7.41 -2.71 10.08
N GLY A 317 -7.03 -3.96 10.36
CA GLY A 317 -6.51 -4.88 9.35
C GLY A 317 -7.54 -5.15 8.25
N GLU A 318 -8.77 -5.50 8.62
CA GLU A 318 -9.86 -5.74 7.66
C GLU A 318 -10.26 -4.44 6.93
N ASN A 319 -10.44 -3.35 7.67
CA ASN A 319 -10.85 -2.06 7.14
C ASN A 319 -9.83 -1.51 6.13
N TYR A 320 -8.53 -1.58 6.45
CA TYR A 320 -7.49 -1.16 5.54
C TYR A 320 -7.40 -2.07 4.30
N GLY A 321 -7.65 -3.37 4.44
CA GLY A 321 -7.74 -4.30 3.32
C GLY A 321 -8.79 -3.86 2.29
N PHE A 322 -9.96 -3.40 2.72
CA PHE A 322 -10.97 -2.85 1.81
C PHE A 322 -10.52 -1.53 1.15
N VAL A 323 -9.83 -0.66 1.87
CA VAL A 323 -9.28 0.59 1.30
C VAL A 323 -8.22 0.27 0.23
N MET A 324 -7.45 -0.82 0.40
CA MET A 324 -6.45 -1.24 -0.57
C MET A 324 -7.00 -1.69 -1.93
N PHE A 325 -8.31 -1.87 -2.11
CA PHE A 325 -8.88 -1.99 -3.45
C PHE A 325 -8.57 -0.79 -4.34
N GLY A 326 -8.33 0.38 -3.77
CA GLY A 326 -7.86 1.55 -4.52
C GLY A 326 -6.55 1.29 -5.27
N ILE A 327 -5.60 0.55 -4.69
CA ILE A 327 -4.35 0.19 -5.39
C ILE A 327 -4.61 -0.84 -6.49
N VAL A 328 -5.51 -1.82 -6.27
CA VAL A 328 -5.86 -2.82 -7.29
C VAL A 328 -6.45 -2.12 -8.50
N PHE A 329 -7.46 -1.27 -8.32
CA PHE A 329 -8.07 -0.51 -9.41
C PHE A 329 -7.07 0.40 -10.12
N ALA A 330 -6.16 1.05 -9.38
CA ALA A 330 -5.11 1.89 -9.97
C ALA A 330 -4.11 1.09 -10.82
N THR A 331 -3.75 -0.11 -10.37
CA THR A 331 -2.79 -0.99 -11.07
C THR A 331 -3.32 -1.50 -12.40
N PHE A 332 -4.62 -1.82 -12.48
CA PHE A 332 -5.25 -2.22 -13.74
C PHE A 332 -5.68 -1.01 -14.59
N GLY A 333 -6.12 0.06 -13.94
CA GLY A 333 -6.59 1.26 -14.62
C GLY A 333 -5.50 2.02 -15.35
N ALA A 334 -4.31 2.14 -14.76
CA ALA A 334 -3.22 2.90 -15.37
C ALA A 334 -2.77 2.33 -16.72
N PRO A 335 -2.45 1.01 -16.87
CA PRO A 335 -2.10 0.43 -18.17
C PRO A 335 -3.25 0.49 -19.18
N ALA A 336 -4.50 0.31 -18.72
CA ALA A 336 -5.67 0.39 -19.61
C ALA A 336 -5.81 1.79 -20.21
N ILE A 337 -5.70 2.85 -19.40
CA ILE A 337 -5.78 4.22 -19.89
C ILE A 337 -4.58 4.56 -20.78
N SER A 338 -3.36 4.21 -20.35
CA SER A 338 -2.15 4.44 -21.15
C SER A 338 -2.22 3.72 -22.51
N GLY A 339 -2.72 2.48 -22.53
CA GLY A 339 -2.92 1.71 -23.76
C GLY A 339 -3.98 2.33 -24.68
N LEU A 340 -5.10 2.81 -24.13
CA LEU A 340 -6.12 3.53 -24.89
C LEU A 340 -5.61 4.83 -25.51
N VAL A 341 -4.81 5.60 -24.77
CA VAL A 341 -4.22 6.84 -25.26
C VAL A 341 -3.23 6.54 -26.40
N SER A 342 -2.34 5.56 -26.19
CA SER A 342 -1.33 5.18 -27.20
C SER A 342 -1.94 4.58 -28.45
N SER A 343 -3.00 3.74 -28.34
CA SER A 343 -3.68 3.14 -29.49
C SER A 343 -4.43 4.15 -30.37
N ASN A 344 -4.77 5.33 -29.80
CA ASN A 344 -5.35 6.43 -30.55
C ASN A 344 -4.29 7.42 -31.09
N GLY A 345 -3.01 7.07 -31.05
CA GLY A 345 -1.91 7.86 -31.62
C GLY A 345 -1.50 9.08 -30.78
N TYR A 346 -1.96 9.20 -29.54
CA TYR A 346 -1.55 10.30 -28.67
C TYR A 346 -0.20 10.01 -28.00
N GLU A 347 0.56 11.08 -27.77
CA GLU A 347 1.85 11.02 -27.07
C GLU A 347 1.67 10.73 -25.56
N MET A 348 2.73 10.27 -24.91
CA MET A 348 2.75 9.96 -23.48
C MET A 348 2.49 11.18 -22.57
N ASN A 349 2.77 12.39 -23.03
CA ASN A 349 2.45 13.65 -22.34
C ASN A 349 0.94 13.78 -22.03
N VAL A 350 0.06 13.29 -22.91
CA VAL A 350 -1.40 13.26 -22.68
C VAL A 350 -1.75 12.32 -21.51
N VAL A 351 -1.08 11.17 -21.40
CA VAL A 351 -1.24 10.24 -20.27
C VAL A 351 -0.90 10.95 -18.96
N PHE A 352 0.20 11.70 -18.93
CA PHE A 352 0.60 12.45 -17.74
C PHE A 352 -0.35 13.61 -17.43
N GLY A 353 -0.90 14.27 -18.45
CA GLY A 353 -1.96 15.26 -18.28
C GLY A 353 -3.21 14.68 -17.61
N ILE A 354 -3.66 13.51 -18.06
CA ILE A 354 -4.76 12.76 -17.41
C ILE A 354 -4.40 12.41 -15.95
N GLY A 355 -3.15 11.96 -15.72
CA GLY A 355 -2.66 11.67 -14.39
C GLY A 355 -2.63 12.88 -13.45
N ALA A 356 -2.33 14.08 -13.99
CA ALA A 356 -2.43 15.32 -13.22
C ALA A 356 -3.88 15.61 -12.79
N VAL A 357 -4.84 15.41 -13.69
CA VAL A 357 -6.28 15.55 -13.37
C VAL A 357 -6.67 14.55 -12.26
N PHE A 358 -6.21 13.30 -12.33
CA PHE A 358 -6.49 12.32 -11.28
C PHE A 358 -5.87 12.71 -9.93
N ALA A 359 -4.67 13.27 -9.90
CA ALA A 359 -4.07 13.77 -8.67
C ALA A 359 -4.88 14.94 -8.07
N VAL A 360 -5.44 15.81 -8.90
CA VAL A 360 -6.37 16.87 -8.46
C VAL A 360 -7.66 16.26 -7.89
N ILE A 361 -8.25 15.27 -8.55
CA ILE A 361 -9.44 14.56 -8.03
C ILE A 361 -9.15 13.93 -6.67
N ALA A 362 -7.99 13.28 -6.51
CA ALA A 362 -7.57 12.73 -5.22
C ALA A 362 -7.48 13.82 -4.13
N PHE A 363 -6.90 14.98 -4.46
CA PHE A 363 -6.82 16.11 -3.53
C PHE A 363 -8.21 16.65 -3.13
N VAL A 364 -9.14 16.73 -4.07
CA VAL A 364 -10.53 17.14 -3.82
C VAL A 364 -11.22 16.11 -2.91
N CYS A 365 -11.12 14.82 -3.22
CA CYS A 365 -11.69 13.74 -2.41
C CYS A 365 -11.16 13.79 -0.96
N LEU A 366 -9.85 13.96 -0.78
CA LEU A 366 -9.24 14.07 0.56
C LEU A 366 -9.69 15.34 1.29
N THR A 367 -9.90 16.44 0.56
CA THR A 367 -10.40 17.69 1.15
C THR A 367 -11.84 17.55 1.62
N LEU A 368 -12.69 16.88 0.83
CA LEU A 368 -14.07 16.57 1.22
C LEU A 368 -14.11 15.63 2.41
N LEU A 369 -13.24 14.60 2.45
CA LEU A 369 -13.08 13.72 3.60
C LEU A 369 -12.75 14.52 4.88
N GLY A 370 -11.75 15.41 4.80
CA GLY A 370 -11.38 16.27 5.93
C GLY A 370 -12.54 17.16 6.43
N ARG A 371 -13.30 17.74 5.49
CA ARG A 371 -14.48 18.55 5.84
C ARG A 371 -15.58 17.71 6.52
N ASN A 372 -15.83 16.52 6.04
CA ASN A 372 -16.83 15.62 6.64
C ASN A 372 -16.44 15.23 8.08
N LEU A 373 -15.17 14.89 8.30
CA LEU A 373 -14.68 14.54 9.64
C LEU A 373 -14.81 15.69 10.63
N VAL A 374 -14.52 16.92 10.21
CA VAL A 374 -14.71 18.11 11.06
C VAL A 374 -16.18 18.31 11.40
N LYS A 375 -17.10 18.16 10.45
CA LYS A 375 -18.56 18.26 10.69
C LYS A 375 -19.05 17.20 11.67
N GLU A 376 -18.66 15.92 11.47
CA GLU A 376 -19.03 14.82 12.38
C GLU A 376 -18.54 15.06 13.82
N HIS A 377 -17.34 15.62 13.99
CA HIS A 377 -16.82 15.98 15.32
C HIS A 377 -17.60 17.13 15.94
N ALA A 378 -17.95 18.15 15.17
CA ALA A 378 -18.75 19.29 15.65
C ALA A 378 -20.16 18.84 16.11
N GLU A 379 -20.83 18.00 15.33
CA GLU A 379 -22.17 17.47 15.66
C GLU A 379 -22.14 16.62 16.94
N LYS A 380 -21.14 15.76 17.10
CA LYS A 380 -20.96 14.95 18.32
C LYS A 380 -20.71 15.83 19.54
N SER A 381 -19.93 16.88 19.43
CA SER A 381 -19.64 17.81 20.53
C SER A 381 -20.89 18.61 20.98
N VAL A 382 -21.76 18.99 20.06
CA VAL A 382 -23.03 19.66 20.33
C VAL A 382 -24.04 18.69 20.98
N GLY A 383 -24.11 17.45 20.48
CA GLY A 383 -24.97 16.40 21.06
C GLY A 383 -24.60 16.05 22.51
N ALA A 384 -23.29 15.94 22.79
CA ALA A 384 -22.79 15.69 24.14
C ALA A 384 -23.13 16.83 25.12
N LYS A 385 -23.02 18.10 24.68
CA LYS A 385 -23.42 19.26 25.52
C LYS A 385 -24.93 19.30 25.82
N LYS A 386 -25.77 18.93 24.86
CA LYS A 386 -27.24 18.86 25.07
C LYS A 386 -27.63 17.73 26.02
N GLY A 387 -26.98 16.55 25.93
CA GLY A 387 -27.22 15.44 26.85
C GLY A 387 -26.85 15.76 28.32
N THR A 388 -25.72 16.45 28.52
CA THR A 388 -25.30 16.90 29.86
C THR A 388 -26.20 18.01 30.44
N ALA A 389 -26.79 18.85 29.61
CA ALA A 389 -27.75 19.89 30.07
C ALA A 389 -29.10 19.32 30.48
N GLN A 390 -29.56 18.22 29.88
CA GLN A 390 -30.81 17.54 30.27
C GLN A 390 -30.69 16.76 31.57
N VAL A 391 -29.53 16.24 31.94
CA VAL A 391 -29.29 15.51 33.21
C VAL A 391 -29.16 16.46 34.40
N ARG A 392 -28.94 17.76 34.17
CA ARG A 392 -28.78 18.78 35.22
C ARG A 392 -30.06 19.55 35.56
N LYS A 393 -31.28 19.10 35.18
CA LYS A 393 -32.48 19.69 35.73
C LYS A 393 -32.67 19.12 37.16
N PRO A 394 -32.62 19.95 38.21
CA PRO A 394 -32.96 19.51 39.55
C PRO A 394 -34.42 19.06 39.55
N GLN A 395 -34.70 17.90 40.13
CA GLN A 395 -36.04 17.61 40.63
C GLN A 395 -36.28 18.66 41.71
N ALA A 396 -37.07 19.68 41.35
CA ALA A 396 -37.62 20.59 42.33
C ALA A 396 -38.81 19.89 42.99
N GLU A 397 -38.67 19.54 44.24
CA GLU A 397 -39.71 19.47 45.24
C GLU A 397 -39.47 20.55 46.27
#